data_ac0680a9d9d9cb51eedef51a6f36dcea
#
_entry.id   ac0680a9d9d9cb51eedef51a6f36dcea
#
_cell.length_a   1.000
_cell.length_b   1.000
_cell.length_c   1.000
_cell.angle_alpha   90.00
_cell.angle_beta   90.00
_cell.angle_gamma   90.00
#
_symmetry.space_group_name_H-M   'P 1'
#
loop_
_entity.id
_entity.type
_entity.pdbx_description
1 polymer ?
#
loop_
_entity_poly.entity_id
_entity_poly.type
_entity_poly.pdbx_seq_one_letter_code
_entity_poly.pdbx_strand_id
1 'polypeptide(L)'
;MNILFFLKPKAELDLVYEDDTVEMAMERMEDHQFSSIPMINEKTGKYIGTLSEGDLLRTLRKGDVSSSGVLNRSVMTVHRKRDYKSVRADSDIEELFAYVTEQNFVPVVDDTGVLIGIVLRSSSLEFVFKNRSAQPAFRPGAVSGR
;
A
#
# COMPACT_ATOMS: atom_id res chain seq x y z
N MET A 1 -20.26 -9.49 2.63
CA MET A 1 -19.81 -8.35 1.83
C MET A 1 -18.48 -8.67 1.19
N ASN A 2 -18.35 -8.33 -0.06
CA ASN A 2 -17.16 -8.68 -0.84
C ASN A 2 -16.09 -7.58 -0.71
N ILE A 3 -14.84 -7.99 -0.62
CA ILE A 3 -13.69 -7.07 -0.59
C ILE A 3 -13.72 -6.11 -1.78
N LEU A 4 -14.15 -6.59 -2.94
CA LEU A 4 -14.20 -5.78 -4.17
C LEU A 4 -15.10 -4.56 -4.05
N PHE A 5 -15.98 -4.54 -3.07
CA PHE A 5 -16.82 -3.36 -2.79
C PHE A 5 -15.97 -2.13 -2.45
N PHE A 6 -14.81 -2.35 -1.82
CA PHE A 6 -13.92 -1.27 -1.39
C PHE A 6 -12.77 -1.02 -2.35
N LEU A 7 -12.70 -1.78 -3.43
CA LEU A 7 -11.51 -1.78 -4.27
C LEU A 7 -11.34 -0.48 -5.04
N LYS A 8 -10.15 0.10 -4.94
CA LYS A 8 -9.68 1.11 -5.87
C LYS A 8 -8.89 0.35 -6.94
N PRO A 9 -9.40 0.29 -8.20
CA PRO A 9 -8.78 -0.58 -9.20
C PRO A 9 -7.38 -0.13 -9.60
N LYS A 10 -6.59 -1.10 -10.04
CA LYS A 10 -5.21 -0.87 -10.47
C LYS A 10 -5.09 0.25 -11.49
N ALA A 11 -6.03 0.38 -12.41
CA ALA A 11 -5.98 1.39 -13.46
C ALA A 11 -6.02 2.82 -12.90
N GLU A 12 -6.48 3.01 -11.67
CA GLU A 12 -6.55 4.32 -11.03
C GLU A 12 -5.38 4.58 -10.09
N LEU A 13 -4.41 3.67 -10.04
CA LEU A 13 -3.31 3.76 -9.09
C LEU A 13 -2.04 4.25 -9.74
N ASP A 14 -1.22 4.91 -8.95
CA ASP A 14 0.18 5.08 -9.28
C ASP A 14 0.95 3.92 -8.66
N LEU A 15 1.89 3.40 -9.42
CA LEU A 15 2.63 2.20 -9.06
C LEU A 15 4.12 2.45 -9.27
N VAL A 16 4.93 1.71 -8.55
CA VAL A 16 6.36 1.63 -8.80
C VAL A 16 6.64 0.25 -9.40
N TYR A 17 7.44 0.23 -10.44
CA TYR A 17 7.83 -1.01 -11.10
C TYR A 17 9.23 -1.42 -10.66
N GLU A 18 9.49 -2.72 -10.61
CA GLU A 18 10.80 -3.19 -10.15
C GLU A 18 11.96 -2.69 -11.00
N ASP A 19 11.70 -2.29 -12.25
CA ASP A 19 12.72 -1.74 -13.15
C ASP A 19 12.93 -0.24 -12.98
N ASP A 20 12.15 0.41 -12.14
CA ASP A 20 12.27 1.85 -11.92
C ASP A 20 13.54 2.18 -11.12
N THR A 21 14.01 3.41 -11.29
CA THR A 21 15.09 3.93 -10.45
C THR A 21 14.53 4.53 -9.18
N VAL A 22 15.39 4.75 -8.21
CA VAL A 22 15.05 5.45 -6.97
C VAL A 22 14.45 6.82 -7.28
N GLU A 23 15.06 7.55 -8.24
CA GLU A 23 14.57 8.88 -8.63
C GLU A 23 13.16 8.83 -9.17
N MET A 24 12.87 7.87 -10.06
CA MET A 24 11.53 7.72 -10.62
C MET A 24 10.48 7.46 -9.55
N ALA A 25 10.82 6.63 -8.58
CA ALA A 25 9.90 6.33 -7.47
C ALA A 25 9.65 7.57 -6.62
N MET A 26 10.71 8.32 -6.32
CA MET A 26 10.60 9.55 -5.54
C MET A 26 9.72 10.58 -6.23
N GLU A 27 9.92 10.79 -7.53
CA GLU A 27 9.13 11.74 -8.29
C GLU A 27 7.66 11.36 -8.29
N ARG A 28 7.39 10.07 -8.44
CA ARG A 28 6.01 9.59 -8.48
C ARG A 28 5.29 9.78 -7.15
N MET A 29 6.00 9.52 -6.06
CA MET A 29 5.42 9.71 -4.73
C MET A 29 5.24 11.19 -4.40
N GLU A 30 6.17 12.03 -4.82
CA GLU A 30 6.11 13.46 -4.57
C GLU A 30 4.97 14.12 -5.34
N ASP A 31 4.83 13.77 -6.62
CA ASP A 31 3.79 14.35 -7.46
C ASP A 31 2.38 14.11 -6.93
N HIS A 32 2.17 12.96 -6.31
CA HIS A 32 0.86 12.55 -5.82
C HIS A 32 0.74 12.58 -4.31
N GLN A 33 1.79 13.00 -3.61
CA GLN A 33 1.82 13.14 -2.16
C GLN A 33 1.49 11.85 -1.41
N PHE A 34 1.92 10.72 -1.95
CA PHE A 34 1.74 9.44 -1.30
C PHE A 34 2.84 9.18 -0.28
N SER A 35 2.47 8.66 0.88
CA SER A 35 3.44 8.21 1.88
C SER A 35 3.90 6.77 1.64
N SER A 36 3.13 6.00 0.91
CA SER A 36 3.44 4.61 0.55
C SER A 36 2.85 4.31 -0.82
N ILE A 37 3.53 3.47 -1.58
CA ILE A 37 3.11 3.14 -2.94
C ILE A 37 3.38 1.66 -3.22
N PRO A 38 2.45 0.95 -3.88
CA PRO A 38 2.70 -0.45 -4.21
C PRO A 38 3.69 -0.61 -5.34
N MET A 39 4.48 -1.69 -5.25
CA MET A 39 5.46 -2.07 -6.27
C MET A 39 5.03 -3.36 -6.93
N ILE A 40 5.13 -3.40 -8.24
CA ILE A 40 4.78 -4.59 -9.01
C ILE A 40 5.86 -4.93 -10.02
N ASN A 41 5.84 -6.18 -10.47
CA ASN A 41 6.60 -6.60 -11.63
C ASN A 41 5.84 -6.15 -12.88
N GLU A 42 6.50 -5.42 -13.76
CA GLU A 42 5.85 -4.86 -14.94
C GLU A 42 5.33 -5.94 -15.89
N LYS A 43 6.08 -7.02 -16.05
CA LYS A 43 5.71 -8.07 -17.01
C LYS A 43 4.59 -8.96 -16.51
N THR A 44 4.62 -9.33 -15.25
CA THR A 44 3.64 -10.26 -14.67
C THR A 44 2.49 -9.56 -13.97
N GLY A 45 2.70 -8.31 -13.55
CA GLY A 45 1.74 -7.58 -12.74
C GLY A 45 1.71 -8.00 -11.29
N LYS A 46 2.58 -8.93 -10.88
CA LYS A 46 2.56 -9.43 -9.51
C LYS A 46 3.00 -8.38 -8.52
N TYR A 47 2.31 -8.35 -7.40
CA TYR A 47 2.66 -7.48 -6.28
C TYR A 47 3.98 -7.96 -5.68
N ILE A 48 4.92 -7.02 -5.52
CA ILE A 48 6.23 -7.30 -4.96
C ILE A 48 6.32 -6.85 -3.51
N GLY A 49 5.83 -5.66 -3.24
CA GLY A 49 5.93 -5.07 -1.92
C GLY A 49 5.46 -3.63 -1.95
N THR A 50 5.72 -2.92 -0.87
CA THR A 50 5.28 -1.53 -0.72
C THR A 50 6.47 -0.66 -0.32
N LEU A 51 6.65 0.41 -1.06
CA LEU A 51 7.72 1.37 -0.82
C LEU A 51 7.16 2.55 -0.03
N SER A 52 7.85 2.95 1.02
CA SER A 52 7.43 4.09 1.84
C SER A 52 8.41 5.25 1.72
N GLU A 53 7.93 6.44 2.07
CA GLU A 53 8.79 7.62 2.17
C GLU A 53 9.95 7.39 3.14
N GLY A 54 9.68 6.71 4.25
CA GLY A 54 10.70 6.38 5.23
C GLY A 54 11.80 5.50 4.67
N ASP A 55 11.44 4.55 3.81
CA ASP A 55 12.42 3.69 3.14
C ASP A 55 13.35 4.52 2.26
N LEU A 56 12.78 5.44 1.49
CA LEU A 56 13.55 6.31 0.61
C LEU A 56 14.44 7.27 1.40
N LEU A 57 13.90 7.84 2.46
CA LEU A 57 14.66 8.75 3.32
C LEU A 57 15.87 8.04 3.92
N ARG A 58 15.70 6.83 4.42
CA ARG A 58 16.81 6.05 4.97
C ARG A 58 17.86 5.72 3.90
N THR A 59 17.41 5.40 2.71
CA THR A 59 18.30 5.11 1.58
C THR A 59 19.14 6.33 1.23
N LEU A 60 18.53 7.49 1.14
CA LEU A 60 19.23 8.73 0.84
C LEU A 60 20.21 9.11 1.95
N ARG A 61 19.80 8.94 3.19
CA ARG A 61 20.63 9.30 4.34
C ARG A 61 21.88 8.43 4.45
N LYS A 62 21.76 7.15 4.09
CA LYS A 62 22.86 6.20 4.15
C LYS A 62 23.75 6.23 2.91
N GLY A 63 23.23 6.71 1.80
CA GLY A 63 23.98 6.78 0.56
C GLY A 63 24.72 8.08 0.41
N ASP A 64 25.54 8.15 -0.61
CA ASP A 64 26.22 9.39 -0.98
C ASP A 64 25.32 10.19 -1.90
N VAL A 65 24.56 11.11 -1.31
CA VAL A 65 23.58 11.90 -2.04
C VAL A 65 24.24 12.91 -2.97
N SER A 66 25.50 13.27 -2.66
CA SER A 66 26.22 14.24 -3.50
C SER A 66 26.63 13.65 -4.84
N SER A 67 26.72 12.33 -4.93
CA SER A 67 26.90 11.66 -6.21
C SER A 67 25.51 11.26 -6.70
N SER A 68 25.23 11.41 -7.97
CA SER A 68 23.95 11.01 -8.54
C SER A 68 23.71 9.49 -8.49
N GLY A 69 24.67 8.74 -7.92
CA GLY A 69 24.63 7.29 -7.90
C GLY A 69 23.41 6.70 -7.20
N VAL A 70 23.03 7.26 -6.06
CA VAL A 70 21.87 6.73 -5.29
C VAL A 70 20.59 6.85 -6.11
N LEU A 71 20.39 8.00 -6.72
CA LEU A 71 19.15 8.27 -7.47
C LEU A 71 19.02 7.40 -8.71
N ASN A 72 20.14 7.00 -9.30
CA ASN A 72 20.14 6.17 -10.50
C ASN A 72 20.11 4.67 -10.23
N ARG A 73 20.19 4.27 -8.97
CA ARG A 73 20.11 2.86 -8.62
C ARG A 73 18.70 2.34 -8.83
N SER A 74 18.64 1.02 -9.03
CA SER A 74 17.34 0.34 -9.07
C SER A 74 16.58 0.55 -7.76
N VAL A 75 15.29 0.78 -7.87
CA VAL A 75 14.41 0.88 -6.70
C VAL A 75 14.47 -0.40 -5.86
N MET A 76 14.82 -1.52 -6.47
CA MET A 76 14.94 -2.79 -5.75
C MET A 76 16.14 -2.83 -4.78
N THR A 77 17.06 -1.88 -4.88
CA THR A 77 18.16 -1.78 -3.91
C THR A 77 17.75 -1.09 -2.62
N VAL A 78 16.58 -0.47 -2.61
CA VAL A 78 16.04 0.18 -1.40
C VAL A 78 15.61 -0.89 -0.41
N HIS A 79 16.14 -0.82 0.81
CA HIS A 79 15.68 -1.71 1.86
C HIS A 79 14.29 -1.27 2.32
N ARG A 80 13.29 -2.13 2.09
CA ARG A 80 11.93 -1.88 2.54
C ARG A 80 11.79 -2.48 3.93
N LYS A 81 11.58 -1.62 4.90
CA LYS A 81 11.50 -2.05 6.29
C LYS A 81 10.33 -2.99 6.52
N ARG A 82 9.24 -2.73 5.83
CA ARG A 82 8.03 -3.51 6.03
C ARG A 82 7.17 -3.49 4.76
N ASP A 83 7.12 -4.59 4.07
CA ASP A 83 6.20 -4.74 2.96
C ASP A 83 4.78 -4.92 3.52
N TYR A 84 3.81 -4.31 2.85
CA TYR A 84 2.43 -4.49 3.24
C TYR A 84 1.95 -5.88 2.85
N LYS A 85 1.18 -6.47 3.74
CA LYS A 85 0.53 -7.74 3.45
C LYS A 85 -0.64 -7.51 2.51
N SER A 86 -0.77 -8.41 1.54
CA SER A 86 -1.87 -8.37 0.59
C SER A 86 -2.94 -9.36 0.99
N VAL A 87 -4.14 -9.16 0.45
CA VAL A 87 -5.23 -10.13 0.56
C VAL A 87 -5.67 -10.54 -0.83
N ARG A 88 -6.23 -11.74 -0.94
CA ARG A 88 -6.81 -12.19 -2.19
C ARG A 88 -8.21 -11.58 -2.34
N ALA A 89 -8.61 -11.38 -3.59
CA ALA A 89 -9.93 -10.82 -3.89
C ALA A 89 -11.07 -11.66 -3.31
N ASP A 90 -10.85 -12.95 -3.13
CA ASP A 90 -11.85 -13.86 -2.58
C ASP A 90 -11.71 -14.09 -1.07
N SER A 91 -10.85 -13.36 -0.39
CA SER A 91 -10.67 -13.46 1.05
C SER A 91 -11.86 -12.90 1.81
N ASP A 92 -11.96 -13.29 3.06
CA ASP A 92 -12.99 -12.76 3.97
C ASP A 92 -12.70 -11.30 4.29
N ILE A 93 -13.76 -10.54 4.49
CA ILE A 93 -13.64 -9.13 4.82
C ILE A 93 -12.96 -8.92 6.17
N GLU A 94 -13.07 -9.88 7.07
CA GLU A 94 -12.38 -9.82 8.36
C GLU A 94 -10.86 -9.79 8.18
N GLU A 95 -10.35 -10.54 7.22
CA GLU A 95 -8.92 -10.52 6.94
C GLU A 95 -8.48 -9.14 6.44
N LEU A 96 -9.27 -8.54 5.57
CA LEU A 96 -9.01 -7.19 5.10
C LEU A 96 -8.93 -6.21 6.28
N PHE A 97 -9.91 -6.23 7.16
CA PHE A 97 -9.98 -5.29 8.27
C PHE A 97 -8.85 -5.49 9.28
N ALA A 98 -8.33 -6.71 9.38
CA ALA A 98 -7.17 -6.96 10.25
C ALA A 98 -5.95 -6.15 9.81
N TYR A 99 -5.79 -5.92 8.51
CA TYR A 99 -4.62 -5.19 7.99
C TYR A 99 -4.83 -3.69 7.91
N VAL A 100 -6.07 -3.20 7.79
CA VAL A 100 -6.29 -1.75 7.66
C VAL A 100 -5.93 -0.98 8.92
N THR A 101 -5.80 -1.65 10.05
CA THR A 101 -5.37 -0.98 11.28
C THR A 101 -3.87 -0.70 11.30
N GLU A 102 -3.11 -1.39 10.48
CA GLU A 102 -1.64 -1.32 10.48
C GLU A 102 -1.07 -0.76 9.19
N GLN A 103 -1.84 -0.73 8.13
CA GLN A 103 -1.37 -0.34 6.80
C GLN A 103 -2.23 0.81 6.26
N ASN A 104 -1.61 1.73 5.53
CA ASN A 104 -2.36 2.83 4.92
C ASN A 104 -3.32 2.34 3.84
N PHE A 105 -2.97 1.22 3.23
CA PHE A 105 -3.84 0.53 2.27
C PHE A 105 -3.52 -0.95 2.32
N VAL A 106 -4.42 -1.75 1.77
CA VAL A 106 -4.20 -3.19 1.67
C VAL A 106 -4.18 -3.56 0.19
N PRO A 107 -3.05 -4.08 -0.32
CA PRO A 107 -3.01 -4.56 -1.70
C PRO A 107 -3.95 -5.76 -1.87
N VAL A 108 -4.67 -5.77 -2.98
CA VAL A 108 -5.57 -6.88 -3.31
C VAL A 108 -5.05 -7.56 -4.56
N VAL A 109 -4.89 -8.86 -4.48
CA VAL A 109 -4.32 -9.66 -5.56
C VAL A 109 -5.29 -10.76 -5.98
N ASP A 110 -5.07 -11.29 -7.19
CA ASP A 110 -5.81 -12.47 -7.64
C ASP A 110 -5.14 -13.75 -7.12
N ASP A 111 -5.61 -14.89 -7.58
CA ASP A 111 -5.10 -16.19 -7.13
C ASP A 111 -3.67 -16.48 -7.60
N THR A 112 -3.14 -15.70 -8.53
CA THR A 112 -1.76 -15.85 -8.99
C THR A 112 -0.82 -14.80 -8.42
N GLY A 113 -1.33 -13.89 -7.60
CA GLY A 113 -0.53 -12.83 -6.99
C GLY A 113 -0.49 -11.54 -7.79
N VAL A 114 -1.24 -11.44 -8.87
CA VAL A 114 -1.29 -10.22 -9.67
C VAL A 114 -2.10 -9.16 -8.95
N LEU A 115 -1.55 -7.96 -8.85
CA LEU A 115 -2.24 -6.85 -8.19
C LEU A 115 -3.44 -6.43 -9.03
N ILE A 116 -4.61 -6.39 -8.41
CA ILE A 116 -5.83 -5.91 -9.06
C ILE A 116 -6.26 -4.53 -8.55
N GLY A 117 -5.76 -4.14 -7.42
CA GLY A 117 -6.06 -2.83 -6.83
C GLY A 117 -5.67 -2.77 -5.37
N ILE A 118 -6.15 -1.75 -4.69
CA ILE A 118 -5.92 -1.58 -3.25
C ILE A 118 -7.23 -1.22 -2.56
N VAL A 119 -7.25 -1.46 -1.25
CA VAL A 119 -8.32 -0.94 -0.39
C VAL A 119 -7.68 0.10 0.52
N LEU A 120 -8.18 1.32 0.47
CA LEU A 120 -7.66 2.40 1.30
C LEU A 120 -8.19 2.27 2.73
N ARG A 121 -7.31 2.56 3.69
CA ARG A 121 -7.72 2.60 5.10
C ARG A 121 -8.89 3.56 5.30
N SER A 122 -8.82 4.74 4.69
CA SER A 122 -9.86 5.75 4.82
C SER A 122 -11.22 5.26 4.35
N SER A 123 -11.27 4.53 3.25
CA SER A 123 -12.52 3.97 2.73
C SER A 123 -13.12 2.95 3.68
N SER A 124 -12.27 2.11 4.26
CA SER A 124 -12.70 1.08 5.20
C SER A 124 -13.24 1.68 6.48
N LEU A 125 -12.55 2.69 7.01
CA LEU A 125 -13.00 3.38 8.22
C LEU A 125 -14.30 4.13 7.98
N GLU A 126 -14.42 4.76 6.81
CA GLU A 126 -15.65 5.46 6.45
C GLU A 126 -16.83 4.51 6.45
N PHE A 127 -16.65 3.32 5.87
CA PHE A 127 -17.70 2.31 5.86
C PHE A 127 -18.10 1.90 7.29
N VAL A 128 -17.13 1.68 8.16
CA VAL A 128 -17.39 1.30 9.55
C VAL A 128 -18.18 2.40 10.26
N PHE A 129 -17.81 3.65 10.08
CA PHE A 129 -18.51 4.76 10.71
C PHE A 129 -19.92 4.92 10.19
N LYS A 130 -20.13 4.77 8.89
CA LYS A 130 -21.47 4.88 8.30
C LYS A 130 -22.41 3.79 8.78
N ASN A 131 -21.89 2.62 9.08
CA ASN A 131 -22.70 1.48 9.50
C ASN A 131 -22.77 1.30 11.02
N ARG A 132 -22.19 2.22 11.76
CA ARG A 132 -22.09 2.15 13.20
C ARG A 132 -23.46 2.13 13.88
N SER A 133 -24.37 2.96 13.43
CA SER A 133 -25.70 3.05 14.01
C SER A 133 -26.55 1.83 13.70
N ALA A 134 -26.23 1.10 12.64
CA ALA A 134 -26.94 -0.12 12.27
C ALA A 134 -26.40 -1.34 13.02
N GLN A 135 -25.36 -1.18 13.82
CA GLN A 135 -24.74 -2.24 14.60
C GLN A 135 -24.81 -1.90 16.08
N PRO A 136 -25.91 -2.21 16.74
CA PRO A 136 -26.10 -1.78 18.12
C PRO A 136 -25.02 -2.25 19.07
N ALA A 137 -24.34 -3.35 18.75
CA ALA A 137 -23.27 -3.86 19.59
C ALA A 137 -21.98 -3.02 19.53
N PHE A 138 -21.86 -2.14 18.53
CA PHE A 138 -20.67 -1.33 18.40
C PHE A 138 -20.60 -0.29 19.51
N ARG A 139 -19.46 -0.20 20.19
CA ARG A 139 -19.27 0.75 21.27
C ARG A 139 -17.97 1.53 21.02
N PRO A 140 -18.09 2.79 20.66
CA PRO A 140 -16.87 3.58 20.38
C PRO A 140 -15.90 3.60 21.54
N GLY A 141 -16.38 3.65 22.75
CA GLY A 141 -15.51 3.65 23.92
C GLY A 141 -14.74 2.36 24.10
N ALA A 142 -15.25 1.26 23.63
CA ALA A 142 -14.58 -0.02 23.75
C ALA A 142 -13.39 -0.15 22.81
N VAL A 143 -13.29 0.74 21.84
CA VAL A 143 -12.23 0.70 20.84
C VAL A 143 -11.10 1.64 21.20
N SER A 144 -11.21 2.31 22.29
CA SER A 144 -10.30 3.35 22.64
C SER A 144 -8.97 2.88 23.12
N GLY A 145 -8.73 1.67 23.07
CA GLY A 145 -7.40 1.20 23.42
C GLY A 145 -6.39 1.92 22.63
N ARG A 146 -6.40 2.86 22.29
CA ARG A 146 -5.50 3.44 21.53
C ARG A 146 -4.48 3.75 21.86
#